data_3821141cd7951144b34ae13b12b685e5
#
_entry.id   3821141cd7951144b34ae13b12b685e5
#
_cell.length_a   1.000
_cell.length_b   1.000
_cell.length_c   1.000
_cell.angle_alpha   90.00
_cell.angle_beta   90.00
_cell.angle_gamma   90.00
#
_symmetry.space_group_name_H-M   'P 1'
#
loop_
_entity.id
_entity.type
_entity.pdbx_description
1 polymer ?
#
loop_
_entity_poly.entity_id
_entity_poly.type
_entity_poly.pdbx_seq_one_letter_code
_entity_poly.pdbx_strand_id
1 'polypeptide(L)'
;MNKEFFVALDLLEKEKGIPKEYMLEKIEAALLSAFKKEFGNNTLMRVVIDPVKEDVKVYLQKEVVEVVTNPQCEISLEDAKAISRRNTLGKMVETEVKTKNFRRLSAAAAKSVIIQGIREGERKAMQDAYESKREEIITATVSKVFSDNGSVLLDTGTGHATLIRGEQMPGETFEVGDKVKVFVTEVNREARGPIVTLSRVHPGLVRRLFELEIPEIIDGIVMVKGVAREAGSRTKIAVMSSDPDVDAVGACIGNHAMRIAVIVDELRGEKIDVVKYSENPEEYVAEALAPAEVRSVTFTAERACRVIVDEDQLSLAIGKEGQNARLAARLTGFKIDIKSE
;
A
#
# COMPACT_ATOMS: atom_id res chain seq x y z
N MET A 1 8.87 -36.12 -12.31
CA MET A 1 9.59 -34.95 -11.78
C MET A 1 10.59 -35.43 -10.75
N ASN A 2 11.57 -34.60 -10.36
CA ASN A 2 12.65 -35.06 -9.47
C ASN A 2 12.21 -35.00 -8.00
N LYS A 3 12.66 -35.93 -7.14
CA LYS A 3 12.47 -35.90 -5.69
C LYS A 3 12.76 -34.53 -5.07
N GLU A 4 13.82 -33.87 -5.54
CA GLU A 4 14.24 -32.53 -5.13
C GLU A 4 13.11 -31.47 -5.27
N PHE A 5 12.23 -31.62 -6.23
CA PHE A 5 11.09 -30.73 -6.44
C PHE A 5 10.07 -30.83 -5.31
N PHE A 6 9.68 -32.02 -4.89
CA PHE A 6 8.73 -32.21 -3.79
C PHE A 6 9.31 -31.80 -2.45
N VAL A 7 10.64 -32.05 -2.26
CA VAL A 7 11.38 -31.54 -1.08
C VAL A 7 11.37 -30.01 -1.04
N ALA A 8 11.54 -29.35 -2.19
CA ALA A 8 11.48 -27.89 -2.26
C ALA A 8 10.09 -27.33 -1.90
N LEU A 9 9.00 -28.02 -2.30
CA LEU A 9 7.64 -27.65 -1.90
C LEU A 9 7.42 -27.80 -0.39
N ASP A 10 7.91 -28.87 0.22
CA ASP A 10 7.83 -29.09 1.67
C ASP A 10 8.61 -28.05 2.46
N LEU A 11 9.78 -27.62 1.96
CA LEU A 11 10.58 -26.53 2.56
C LEU A 11 9.85 -25.19 2.47
N LEU A 12 9.22 -24.88 1.32
CA LEU A 12 8.47 -23.65 1.13
C LEU A 12 7.24 -23.56 2.04
N GLU A 13 6.56 -24.69 2.26
CA GLU A 13 5.45 -24.75 3.22
C GLU A 13 5.94 -24.46 4.64
N LYS A 14 7.06 -25.06 5.06
CA LYS A 14 7.63 -24.85 6.41
C LYS A 14 8.22 -23.45 6.63
N GLU A 15 8.96 -22.94 5.66
CA GLU A 15 9.72 -21.68 5.83
C GLU A 15 8.88 -20.43 5.46
N LYS A 16 7.98 -20.55 4.48
CA LYS A 16 7.22 -19.41 3.94
C LYS A 16 5.72 -19.51 4.22
N GLY A 17 5.24 -20.59 4.83
CA GLY A 17 3.83 -20.79 5.14
C GLY A 17 2.91 -20.90 3.91
N ILE A 18 3.47 -21.27 2.75
CA ILE A 18 2.70 -21.41 1.50
C ILE A 18 2.18 -22.84 1.44
N PRO A 19 0.83 -23.08 1.43
CA PRO A 19 0.29 -24.44 1.42
C PRO A 19 0.78 -25.21 0.19
N LYS A 20 1.26 -26.44 0.42
CA LYS A 20 1.74 -27.33 -0.64
C LYS A 20 0.65 -27.61 -1.69
N GLU A 21 -0.58 -27.80 -1.24
CA GLU A 21 -1.74 -28.05 -2.11
C GLU A 21 -1.97 -26.89 -3.10
N TYR A 22 -1.90 -25.65 -2.63
CA TYR A 22 -2.00 -24.45 -3.46
C TYR A 22 -0.91 -24.42 -4.54
N MET A 23 0.33 -24.73 -4.19
CA MET A 23 1.43 -24.79 -5.16
C MET A 23 1.23 -25.91 -6.19
N LEU A 24 0.75 -27.07 -5.77
CA LEU A 24 0.47 -28.19 -6.68
C LEU A 24 -0.62 -27.84 -7.70
N GLU A 25 -1.70 -27.20 -7.29
CA GLU A 25 -2.76 -26.71 -8.20
C GLU A 25 -2.20 -25.70 -9.23
N LYS A 26 -1.38 -24.76 -8.79
CA LYS A 26 -0.75 -23.77 -9.70
C LYS A 26 0.21 -24.43 -10.68
N ILE A 27 0.95 -25.45 -10.25
CA ILE A 27 1.86 -26.20 -11.12
C ILE A 27 1.06 -27.02 -12.13
N GLU A 28 -0.02 -27.66 -11.70
CA GLU A 28 -0.93 -28.38 -12.59
C GLU A 28 -1.47 -27.47 -13.70
N ALA A 29 -1.97 -26.28 -13.33
CA ALA A 29 -2.46 -25.29 -14.28
C ALA A 29 -1.36 -24.79 -15.23
N ALA A 30 -0.15 -24.54 -14.73
CA ALA A 30 0.99 -24.12 -15.53
C ALA A 30 1.46 -25.19 -16.51
N LEU A 31 1.50 -26.44 -16.06
CA LEU A 31 1.81 -27.60 -16.92
C LEU A 31 0.76 -27.78 -18.01
N LEU A 32 -0.52 -27.70 -17.65
CA LEU A 32 -1.63 -27.77 -18.60
C LEU A 32 -1.48 -26.69 -19.69
N SER A 33 -1.19 -25.45 -19.30
CA SER A 33 -0.96 -24.33 -20.25
C SER A 33 0.26 -24.56 -21.13
N ALA A 34 1.37 -25.06 -20.57
CA ALA A 34 2.59 -25.32 -21.33
C ALA A 34 2.40 -26.44 -22.38
N PHE A 35 1.69 -27.53 -21.99
CA PHE A 35 1.41 -28.63 -22.91
C PHE A 35 0.37 -28.27 -23.96
N LYS A 36 -0.65 -27.46 -23.63
CA LYS A 36 -1.60 -26.94 -24.64
C LYS A 36 -0.91 -26.10 -25.70
N LYS A 37 0.12 -25.36 -25.37
CA LYS A 37 0.93 -24.60 -26.36
C LYS A 37 1.71 -25.54 -27.28
N GLU A 38 2.20 -26.69 -26.80
CA GLU A 38 2.96 -27.66 -27.60
C GLU A 38 2.05 -28.51 -28.48
N PHE A 39 0.90 -28.97 -27.95
CA PHE A 39 -0.01 -29.90 -28.64
C PHE A 39 -1.19 -29.22 -29.36
N GLY A 40 -1.36 -27.92 -29.18
CA GLY A 40 -2.46 -27.13 -29.73
C GLY A 40 -3.51 -26.74 -28.66
N ASN A 41 -4.00 -25.52 -28.76
CA ASN A 41 -4.92 -24.95 -27.75
C ASN A 41 -6.27 -25.69 -27.63
N ASN A 42 -6.69 -26.39 -28.69
CA ASN A 42 -7.95 -27.13 -28.73
C ASN A 42 -7.83 -28.56 -28.16
N THR A 43 -6.64 -28.97 -27.71
CA THR A 43 -6.41 -30.30 -27.18
C THR A 43 -6.93 -30.42 -25.76
N LEU A 44 -7.78 -31.44 -25.51
CA LEU A 44 -8.23 -31.75 -24.14
C LEU A 44 -7.12 -32.53 -23.42
N MET A 45 -6.63 -31.94 -22.32
CA MET A 45 -5.53 -32.53 -21.56
C MET A 45 -5.84 -32.50 -20.07
N ARG A 46 -5.36 -33.52 -19.36
CA ARG A 46 -5.42 -33.63 -17.91
C ARG A 46 -4.01 -33.86 -17.37
N VAL A 47 -3.62 -33.06 -16.40
CA VAL A 47 -2.39 -33.24 -15.63
C VAL A 47 -2.77 -33.88 -14.29
N VAL A 48 -2.01 -34.86 -13.84
CA VAL A 48 -2.16 -35.47 -12.53
C VAL A 48 -0.82 -35.46 -11.84
N ILE A 49 -0.77 -34.79 -10.70
CA ILE A 49 0.39 -34.76 -9.82
C ILE A 49 0.08 -35.65 -8.62
N ASP A 50 0.85 -36.72 -8.44
CA ASP A 50 0.74 -37.61 -7.28
C ASP A 50 1.85 -37.25 -6.27
N PRO A 51 1.51 -36.55 -5.16
CA PRO A 51 2.51 -36.13 -4.17
C PRO A 51 3.07 -37.30 -3.36
N VAL A 52 2.36 -38.45 -3.30
CA VAL A 52 2.80 -39.62 -2.55
C VAL A 52 3.83 -40.40 -3.36
N LYS A 53 3.57 -40.57 -4.66
CA LYS A 53 4.50 -41.26 -5.58
C LYS A 53 5.57 -40.34 -6.16
N GLU A 54 5.52 -39.04 -5.84
CA GLU A 54 6.40 -38.02 -6.37
C GLU A 54 6.46 -38.03 -7.92
N ASP A 55 5.30 -38.29 -8.56
CA ASP A 55 5.20 -38.44 -10.00
C ASP A 55 4.19 -37.47 -10.63
N VAL A 56 4.47 -37.11 -11.88
CA VAL A 56 3.60 -36.23 -12.68
C VAL A 56 3.30 -36.91 -14.00
N LYS A 57 2.02 -37.07 -14.28
CA LYS A 57 1.52 -37.65 -15.51
C LYS A 57 0.63 -36.68 -16.25
N VAL A 58 0.74 -36.67 -17.56
CA VAL A 58 -0.10 -35.88 -18.45
C VAL A 58 -0.84 -36.83 -19.37
N TYR A 59 -2.15 -36.67 -19.42
CA TYR A 59 -3.04 -37.45 -20.24
C TYR A 59 -3.66 -36.56 -21.33
N LEU A 60 -3.62 -37.06 -22.55
CA LEU A 60 -4.40 -36.54 -23.66
C LEU A 60 -5.78 -37.19 -23.59
N GLN A 61 -6.83 -36.40 -23.59
CA GLN A 61 -8.22 -36.83 -23.56
C GLN A 61 -8.82 -36.65 -24.95
N LYS A 62 -9.40 -37.75 -25.49
CA LYS A 62 -10.11 -37.75 -26.76
C LYS A 62 -11.48 -38.40 -26.61
N GLU A 63 -12.48 -37.81 -27.23
CA GLU A 63 -13.83 -38.38 -27.29
C GLU A 63 -13.91 -39.45 -28.39
N VAL A 64 -14.56 -40.56 -28.08
CA VAL A 64 -14.77 -41.64 -29.04
C VAL A 64 -15.95 -41.29 -29.93
N VAL A 65 -15.70 -41.14 -31.23
CA VAL A 65 -16.69 -40.79 -32.26
C VAL A 65 -16.74 -41.83 -33.37
N GLU A 66 -17.83 -41.87 -34.12
CA GLU A 66 -17.92 -42.72 -35.30
C GLU A 66 -17.05 -42.21 -36.46
N VAL A 67 -17.09 -40.85 -36.67
CA VAL A 67 -16.33 -40.18 -37.72
C VAL A 67 -15.51 -39.06 -37.06
N VAL A 68 -14.18 -39.14 -37.19
CA VAL A 68 -13.27 -38.17 -36.61
C VAL A 68 -13.31 -36.90 -37.46
N THR A 69 -13.81 -35.81 -36.91
CA THR A 69 -13.81 -34.48 -37.51
C THR A 69 -12.63 -33.61 -37.01
N ASN A 70 -12.27 -33.81 -35.74
CA ASN A 70 -11.13 -33.12 -35.13
C ASN A 70 -10.16 -34.12 -34.48
N PRO A 71 -9.06 -34.49 -35.15
CA PRO A 71 -8.09 -35.45 -34.62
C PRO A 71 -7.40 -35.07 -33.32
N GLN A 72 -7.49 -33.78 -32.91
CA GLN A 72 -6.91 -33.28 -31.65
C GLN A 72 -7.76 -33.69 -30.44
N CYS A 73 -9.08 -33.73 -30.58
CA CYS A 73 -10.03 -33.98 -29.51
C CYS A 73 -10.81 -35.30 -29.66
N GLU A 74 -10.78 -35.93 -30.84
CA GLU A 74 -11.58 -37.07 -31.21
C GLU A 74 -10.71 -38.27 -31.57
N ILE A 75 -11.24 -39.46 -31.35
CA ILE A 75 -10.62 -40.75 -31.73
C ILE A 75 -11.70 -41.68 -32.29
N SER A 76 -11.34 -42.47 -33.32
CA SER A 76 -12.27 -43.44 -33.90
C SER A 76 -12.61 -44.55 -32.91
N LEU A 77 -13.79 -45.17 -33.06
CA LEU A 77 -14.18 -46.28 -32.22
C LEU A 77 -13.22 -47.47 -32.38
N GLU A 78 -12.67 -47.68 -33.57
CA GLU A 78 -11.71 -48.75 -33.84
C GLU A 78 -10.40 -48.57 -33.08
N ASP A 79 -9.83 -47.35 -33.14
CA ASP A 79 -8.58 -46.99 -32.44
C ASP A 79 -8.81 -46.99 -30.92
N ALA A 80 -9.97 -46.50 -30.47
CA ALA A 80 -10.34 -46.50 -29.05
C ALA A 80 -10.45 -47.93 -28.50
N LYS A 81 -11.00 -48.91 -29.28
CA LYS A 81 -11.06 -50.30 -28.91
C LYS A 81 -9.70 -51.01 -28.92
N ALA A 82 -8.75 -50.53 -29.73
CA ALA A 82 -7.37 -51.01 -29.69
C ALA A 82 -6.67 -50.63 -28.37
N ILE A 83 -7.02 -49.49 -27.78
CA ILE A 83 -6.49 -49.03 -26.47
C ILE A 83 -7.19 -49.86 -25.35
N SER A 84 -8.50 -49.97 -25.38
CA SER A 84 -9.28 -50.78 -24.41
C SER A 84 -10.59 -51.25 -25.01
N ARG A 85 -10.85 -52.56 -24.92
CA ARG A 85 -12.11 -53.21 -25.39
C ARG A 85 -13.38 -52.65 -24.70
N ARG A 86 -13.24 -51.89 -23.61
CA ARG A 86 -14.35 -51.31 -22.84
C ARG A 86 -14.75 -49.90 -23.34
N ASN A 87 -14.10 -49.37 -24.36
CA ASN A 87 -14.41 -48.07 -24.92
C ASN A 87 -15.65 -48.16 -25.85
N THR A 88 -16.56 -47.21 -25.62
CA THR A 88 -17.82 -47.07 -26.36
C THR A 88 -17.93 -45.64 -26.89
N LEU A 89 -18.80 -45.42 -27.90
CA LEU A 89 -19.08 -44.09 -28.44
C LEU A 89 -19.46 -43.10 -27.33
N GLY A 90 -18.99 -41.86 -27.45
CA GLY A 90 -19.19 -40.78 -26.48
C GLY A 90 -18.34 -40.88 -25.21
N LYS A 91 -17.49 -41.91 -25.07
CA LYS A 91 -16.61 -42.06 -23.91
C LYS A 91 -15.29 -41.30 -24.11
N MET A 92 -14.78 -40.68 -23.05
CA MET A 92 -13.45 -40.05 -23.05
C MET A 92 -12.36 -41.12 -22.86
N VAL A 93 -11.41 -41.17 -23.76
CA VAL A 93 -10.22 -42.04 -23.70
C VAL A 93 -9.03 -41.21 -23.29
N GLU A 94 -8.32 -41.65 -22.25
CA GLU A 94 -7.11 -41.01 -21.76
C GLU A 94 -5.87 -41.78 -22.25
N THR A 95 -4.93 -41.09 -22.86
CA THR A 95 -3.65 -41.64 -23.32
C THR A 95 -2.52 -40.88 -22.64
N GLU A 96 -1.60 -41.58 -21.95
CA GLU A 96 -0.44 -40.97 -21.33
C GLU A 96 0.52 -40.39 -22.36
N VAL A 97 0.86 -39.13 -22.21
CA VAL A 97 1.76 -38.43 -23.11
C VAL A 97 3.20 -38.62 -22.66
N LYS A 98 4.02 -39.30 -23.50
CA LYS A 98 5.45 -39.50 -23.28
C LYS A 98 6.23 -38.76 -24.35
N THR A 99 6.53 -37.47 -24.13
CA THR A 99 7.35 -36.66 -25.05
C THR A 99 8.80 -36.55 -24.60
N LYS A 100 9.73 -36.39 -25.56
CA LYS A 100 11.14 -36.12 -25.26
C LYS A 100 11.33 -34.80 -24.49
N ASN A 101 10.42 -33.84 -24.67
CA ASN A 101 10.44 -32.53 -24.04
C ASN A 101 9.74 -32.46 -22.67
N PHE A 102 9.04 -33.54 -22.26
CA PHE A 102 8.25 -33.59 -21.03
C PHE A 102 9.01 -33.09 -19.79
N ARG A 103 10.21 -33.64 -19.57
CA ARG A 103 11.04 -33.28 -18.40
C ARG A 103 11.43 -31.80 -18.41
N ARG A 104 11.78 -31.24 -19.57
CA ARG A 104 12.20 -29.84 -19.71
C ARG A 104 11.04 -28.88 -19.47
N LEU A 105 9.88 -29.14 -20.08
CA LEU A 105 8.67 -28.33 -19.91
C LEU A 105 8.16 -28.37 -18.47
N SER A 106 8.10 -29.56 -17.88
CA SER A 106 7.68 -29.74 -16.49
C SER A 106 8.62 -29.02 -15.53
N ALA A 107 9.93 -29.12 -15.70
CA ALA A 107 10.90 -28.42 -14.87
C ALA A 107 10.81 -26.87 -15.01
N ALA A 108 10.61 -26.37 -16.22
CA ALA A 108 10.47 -24.93 -16.46
C ALA A 108 9.17 -24.37 -15.86
N ALA A 109 8.04 -25.07 -16.04
CA ALA A 109 6.76 -24.69 -15.47
C ALA A 109 6.82 -24.71 -13.93
N ALA A 110 7.35 -25.78 -13.35
CA ALA A 110 7.50 -25.92 -11.91
C ALA A 110 8.39 -24.82 -11.32
N LYS A 111 9.53 -24.53 -11.93
CA LYS A 111 10.43 -23.43 -11.50
C LYS A 111 9.72 -22.08 -11.53
N SER A 112 8.96 -21.79 -12.60
CA SER A 112 8.22 -20.53 -12.72
C SER A 112 7.18 -20.38 -11.61
N VAL A 113 6.40 -21.44 -11.32
CA VAL A 113 5.37 -21.43 -10.28
C VAL A 113 5.98 -21.31 -8.88
N ILE A 114 7.09 -22.01 -8.60
CA ILE A 114 7.80 -21.89 -7.32
C ILE A 114 8.27 -20.46 -7.10
N ILE A 115 8.93 -19.84 -8.10
CA ILE A 115 9.39 -18.45 -7.99
C ILE A 115 8.21 -17.50 -7.78
N GLN A 116 7.10 -17.71 -8.47
CA GLN A 116 5.89 -16.91 -8.30
C GLN A 116 5.29 -17.12 -6.91
N GLY A 117 5.18 -18.35 -6.44
CA GLY A 117 4.69 -18.68 -5.09
C GLY A 117 5.52 -18.03 -3.99
N ILE A 118 6.86 -18.05 -4.11
CA ILE A 118 7.76 -17.37 -3.17
C ILE A 118 7.46 -15.87 -3.15
N ARG A 119 7.35 -15.23 -4.31
CA ARG A 119 7.03 -13.79 -4.42
C ARG A 119 5.65 -13.46 -3.82
N GLU A 120 4.65 -14.30 -4.06
CA GLU A 120 3.31 -14.14 -3.49
C GLU A 120 3.33 -14.29 -1.96
N GLY A 121 4.06 -15.28 -1.43
CA GLY A 121 4.24 -15.48 0.01
C GLY A 121 4.98 -14.33 0.68
N GLU A 122 6.08 -13.86 0.09
CA GLU A 122 6.82 -12.68 0.57
C GLU A 122 5.96 -11.43 0.54
N ARG A 123 5.18 -11.24 -0.54
CA ARG A 123 4.24 -10.12 -0.65
C ARG A 123 3.20 -10.16 0.46
N LYS A 124 2.60 -11.31 0.73
CA LYS A 124 1.59 -11.48 1.79
C LYS A 124 2.19 -11.20 3.18
N ALA A 125 3.36 -11.76 3.48
CA ALA A 125 4.05 -11.51 4.73
C ALA A 125 4.37 -10.01 4.93
N MET A 126 4.79 -9.32 3.87
CA MET A 126 4.98 -7.87 3.91
C MET A 126 3.66 -7.11 4.11
N GLN A 127 2.57 -7.50 3.42
CA GLN A 127 1.25 -6.90 3.61
C GLN A 127 0.79 -7.00 5.06
N ASP A 128 0.87 -8.19 5.66
CA ASP A 128 0.48 -8.43 7.05
C ASP A 128 1.33 -7.60 8.03
N ALA A 129 2.64 -7.47 7.76
CA ALA A 129 3.55 -6.67 8.58
C ALA A 129 3.28 -5.16 8.47
N TYR A 130 2.86 -4.67 7.30
CA TYR A 130 2.51 -3.25 7.14
C TYR A 130 1.09 -2.92 7.58
N GLU A 131 0.16 -3.87 7.58
CA GLU A 131 -1.20 -3.62 8.05
C GLU A 131 -1.23 -3.16 9.52
N SER A 132 -0.37 -3.73 10.35
CA SER A 132 -0.21 -3.30 11.75
C SER A 132 0.42 -1.91 11.89
N LYS A 133 1.04 -1.39 10.83
CA LYS A 133 1.70 -0.07 10.80
C LYS A 133 0.93 0.95 9.95
N ARG A 134 -0.29 0.62 9.56
CA ARG A 134 -1.15 1.53 8.80
C ARG A 134 -1.45 2.77 9.63
N GLU A 135 -1.37 3.94 9.00
CA GLU A 135 -1.52 5.25 9.65
C GLU A 135 -0.48 5.53 10.76
N GLU A 136 0.66 4.83 10.72
CA GLU A 136 1.79 5.04 11.63
C GLU A 136 3.01 5.59 10.89
N ILE A 137 3.95 6.13 11.68
CA ILE A 137 5.28 6.51 11.18
C ILE A 137 6.20 5.30 11.28
N ILE A 138 6.95 5.06 10.22
CA ILE A 138 8.10 4.15 10.21
C ILE A 138 9.38 4.91 9.89
N THR A 139 10.48 4.50 10.52
CA THR A 139 11.81 4.98 10.15
C THR A 139 12.39 4.01 9.13
N ALA A 140 12.77 4.55 7.97
CA ALA A 140 13.36 3.78 6.89
C ALA A 140 14.72 4.36 6.52
N THR A 141 15.58 3.52 5.91
CA THR A 141 16.89 3.95 5.43
C THR A 141 16.88 4.06 3.91
N VAL A 142 17.43 5.13 3.37
CA VAL A 142 17.56 5.32 1.92
C VAL A 142 18.53 4.30 1.34
N SER A 143 18.03 3.38 0.53
CA SER A 143 18.85 2.37 -0.16
C SER A 143 19.30 2.83 -1.54
N LYS A 144 18.46 3.57 -2.25
CA LYS A 144 18.76 4.06 -3.60
C LYS A 144 17.91 5.27 -3.95
N VAL A 145 18.51 6.20 -4.66
CA VAL A 145 17.83 7.33 -5.30
C VAL A 145 17.82 7.10 -6.81
N PHE A 146 16.64 7.15 -7.43
CA PHE A 146 16.47 6.98 -8.87
C PHE A 146 16.57 8.34 -9.55
N SER A 147 17.57 8.52 -10.42
CA SER A 147 17.83 9.78 -11.12
C SER A 147 16.84 10.07 -12.25
N ASP A 148 16.19 9.06 -12.79
CA ASP A 148 15.25 9.15 -13.91
C ASP A 148 13.90 9.76 -13.52
N ASN A 149 13.38 9.40 -12.37
CA ASN A 149 12.06 9.84 -11.89
C ASN A 149 12.07 10.49 -10.49
N GLY A 150 13.26 10.59 -9.87
CA GLY A 150 13.43 11.17 -8.54
C GLY A 150 12.79 10.39 -7.40
N SER A 151 12.35 9.16 -7.63
CA SER A 151 11.83 8.29 -6.57
C SER A 151 12.96 7.78 -5.70
N VAL A 152 12.64 7.41 -4.46
CA VAL A 152 13.61 6.92 -3.48
C VAL A 152 13.21 5.53 -3.01
N LEU A 153 14.13 4.56 -3.10
CA LEU A 153 13.95 3.23 -2.53
C LEU A 153 14.38 3.25 -1.07
N LEU A 154 13.46 2.91 -0.21
CA LEU A 154 13.63 2.87 1.23
C LEU A 154 13.69 1.43 1.74
N ASP A 155 14.65 1.13 2.58
CA ASP A 155 14.68 -0.09 3.39
C ASP A 155 13.97 0.19 4.71
N THR A 156 12.89 -0.51 4.95
CA THR A 156 12.03 -0.35 6.14
C THR A 156 12.32 -1.39 7.23
N GLY A 157 13.35 -2.23 7.02
CA GLY A 157 13.66 -3.36 7.90
C GLY A 157 12.75 -4.58 7.69
N THR A 158 11.53 -4.38 7.18
CA THR A 158 10.61 -5.47 6.79
C THR A 158 10.73 -5.80 5.29
N GLY A 159 11.30 -4.87 4.52
CA GLY A 159 11.48 -4.99 3.07
C GLY A 159 11.70 -3.62 2.44
N HIS A 160 11.68 -3.58 1.11
CA HIS A 160 11.89 -2.35 0.38
C HIS A 160 10.57 -1.74 -0.08
N ALA A 161 10.42 -0.44 0.11
CA ALA A 161 9.29 0.34 -0.37
C ALA A 161 9.77 1.58 -1.11
N THR A 162 8.99 2.07 -2.07
CA THR A 162 9.37 3.22 -2.88
C THR A 162 8.60 4.46 -2.44
N LEU A 163 9.32 5.51 -2.08
CA LEU A 163 8.78 6.85 -1.88
C LEU A 163 8.81 7.59 -3.23
N ILE A 164 7.67 7.69 -3.86
CA ILE A 164 7.55 8.35 -5.17
C ILE A 164 7.72 9.86 -5.04
N ARG A 165 8.12 10.52 -6.12
CA ARG A 165 8.42 11.97 -6.12
C ARG A 165 7.25 12.82 -5.62
N GLY A 166 6.01 12.46 -5.95
CA GLY A 166 4.80 13.18 -5.51
C GLY A 166 4.52 13.08 -4.01
N GLU A 167 5.11 12.10 -3.33
CA GLU A 167 4.96 11.87 -1.89
C GLU A 167 6.17 12.38 -1.08
N GLN A 168 7.13 13.04 -1.72
CA GLN A 168 8.26 13.73 -1.10
C GLN A 168 7.92 15.19 -0.87
N MET A 169 8.45 15.79 0.18
CA MET A 169 8.27 17.22 0.41
C MET A 169 8.99 18.05 -0.67
N PRO A 170 8.43 19.19 -1.08
CA PRO A 170 9.08 20.09 -2.02
C PRO A 170 10.48 20.50 -1.55
N GLY A 171 11.49 20.38 -2.43
CA GLY A 171 12.87 20.76 -2.12
C GLY A 171 13.66 19.76 -1.27
N GLU A 172 13.07 18.66 -0.85
CA GLU A 172 13.76 17.62 -0.07
C GLU A 172 14.73 16.82 -0.94
N THR A 173 15.93 16.59 -0.42
CA THR A 173 16.98 15.79 -1.04
C THR A 173 17.32 14.61 -0.15
N PHE A 174 17.68 13.49 -0.77
CA PHE A 174 18.01 12.26 -0.08
C PHE A 174 19.37 11.73 -0.54
N GLU A 175 20.15 11.23 0.41
CA GLU A 175 21.39 10.52 0.14
C GLU A 175 21.28 9.07 0.62
N VAL A 176 22.04 8.17 -0.02
CA VAL A 176 22.06 6.74 0.38
C VAL A 176 22.60 6.63 1.80
N GLY A 177 21.87 5.96 2.66
CA GLY A 177 22.18 5.80 4.08
C GLY A 177 21.42 6.75 5.01
N ASP A 178 20.71 7.77 4.48
CA ASP A 178 19.87 8.65 5.29
C ASP A 178 18.76 7.87 5.98
N LYS A 179 18.49 8.24 7.24
CA LYS A 179 17.30 7.78 7.95
C LYS A 179 16.17 8.78 7.76
N VAL A 180 15.04 8.28 7.32
CA VAL A 180 13.87 9.12 6.98
C VAL A 180 12.64 8.54 7.67
N LYS A 181 11.88 9.42 8.36
CA LYS A 181 10.57 9.08 8.90
C LYS A 181 9.53 9.24 7.79
N VAL A 182 8.76 8.20 7.52
CA VAL A 182 7.69 8.19 6.52
C VAL A 182 6.38 7.69 7.11
N PHE A 183 5.28 8.25 6.64
CA PHE A 183 3.95 7.85 7.06
C PHE A 183 3.42 6.76 6.13
N VAL A 184 2.85 5.69 6.70
CA VAL A 184 2.21 4.60 5.95
C VAL A 184 0.77 5.01 5.69
N THR A 185 0.47 5.41 4.45
CA THR A 185 -0.88 5.87 4.09
C THR A 185 -1.82 4.72 3.78
N GLU A 186 -1.35 3.76 2.99
CA GLU A 186 -2.19 2.69 2.48
C GLU A 186 -1.39 1.39 2.32
N VAL A 187 -2.04 0.27 2.62
CA VAL A 187 -1.51 -1.07 2.36
C VAL A 187 -2.37 -1.71 1.28
N ASN A 188 -1.76 -1.97 0.12
CA ASN A 188 -2.45 -2.52 -1.03
C ASN A 188 -2.51 -4.05 -0.94
N ARG A 189 -3.73 -4.59 -0.92
CA ARG A 189 -3.99 -6.04 -0.90
C ARG A 189 -4.12 -6.65 -2.30
N GLU A 190 -4.12 -5.84 -3.34
CA GLU A 190 -4.23 -6.33 -4.70
C GLU A 190 -2.96 -7.07 -5.16
N ALA A 191 -3.11 -7.96 -6.14
CA ALA A 191 -2.01 -8.75 -6.70
C ALA A 191 -0.97 -7.90 -7.47
N ARG A 192 -1.31 -6.67 -7.83
CA ARG A 192 -0.47 -5.76 -8.64
C ARG A 192 -0.25 -4.43 -7.94
N GLY A 193 0.87 -3.79 -8.24
CA GLY A 193 1.24 -2.49 -7.68
C GLY A 193 2.10 -2.56 -6.43
N PRO A 194 2.45 -1.41 -5.83
CA PRO A 194 3.23 -1.35 -4.60
C PRO A 194 2.44 -1.97 -3.44
N ILE A 195 3.13 -2.61 -2.52
CA ILE A 195 2.53 -3.24 -1.34
C ILE A 195 2.07 -2.17 -0.34
N VAL A 196 2.85 -1.13 -0.19
CA VAL A 196 2.63 -0.04 0.75
C VAL A 196 2.87 1.30 0.04
N THR A 197 2.02 2.27 0.34
CA THR A 197 2.21 3.66 -0.06
C THR A 197 2.77 4.44 1.12
N LEU A 198 3.93 5.03 0.91
CA LEU A 198 4.63 5.86 1.89
C LEU A 198 4.52 7.33 1.50
N SER A 199 4.35 8.20 2.49
CA SER A 199 4.20 9.64 2.25
C SER A 199 4.96 10.47 3.26
N ARG A 200 5.56 11.57 2.78
CA ARG A 200 6.07 12.66 3.60
C ARG A 200 5.23 13.94 3.45
N VAL A 201 4.25 13.94 2.54
CA VAL A 201 3.33 15.09 2.33
C VAL A 201 2.00 14.94 3.07
N HIS A 202 1.64 13.72 3.48
CA HIS A 202 0.36 13.46 4.14
C HIS A 202 0.25 14.16 5.49
N PRO A 203 -0.90 14.79 5.84
CA PRO A 203 -1.11 15.45 7.14
C PRO A 203 -0.94 14.52 8.35
N GLY A 204 -1.20 13.23 8.18
CA GLY A 204 -0.99 12.20 9.20
C GLY A 204 0.44 12.12 9.70
N LEU A 205 1.45 12.44 8.86
CA LEU A 205 2.84 12.51 9.29
C LEU A 205 3.02 13.51 10.43
N VAL A 206 2.47 14.72 10.27
CA VAL A 206 2.58 15.76 11.30
C VAL A 206 1.84 15.34 12.57
N ARG A 207 0.62 14.81 12.44
CA ARG A 207 -0.14 14.30 13.59
C ARG A 207 0.66 13.29 14.39
N ARG A 208 1.24 12.28 13.73
CA ARG A 208 2.03 11.24 14.39
C ARG A 208 3.35 11.76 14.98
N LEU A 209 3.98 12.75 14.35
CA LEU A 209 5.15 13.40 14.93
C LEU A 209 4.81 14.08 16.25
N PHE A 210 3.66 14.78 16.35
CA PHE A 210 3.19 15.36 17.62
C PHE A 210 2.90 14.28 18.65
N GLU A 211 2.24 13.20 18.26
CA GLU A 211 1.95 12.06 19.14
C GLU A 211 3.22 11.34 19.65
N LEU A 212 4.33 11.42 18.92
CA LEU A 212 5.61 10.82 19.35
C LEU A 212 6.45 11.75 20.25
N GLU A 213 6.38 13.07 20.00
CA GLU A 213 7.29 14.04 20.65
C GLU A 213 6.65 14.73 21.87
N ILE A 214 5.34 14.74 22.00
CA ILE A 214 4.63 15.49 23.03
C ILE A 214 4.07 14.54 24.11
N PRO A 215 4.64 14.53 25.32
CA PRO A 215 4.21 13.63 26.40
C PRO A 215 2.73 13.74 26.73
N GLU A 216 2.18 14.96 26.79
CA GLU A 216 0.78 15.21 27.13
C GLU A 216 -0.18 14.66 26.07
N ILE A 217 0.28 14.48 24.82
CA ILE A 217 -0.49 13.80 23.76
C ILE A 217 -0.37 12.28 23.93
N ILE A 218 0.82 11.77 24.27
CA ILE A 218 1.03 10.34 24.55
C ILE A 218 0.14 9.88 25.71
N ASP A 219 0.05 10.72 26.77
CA ASP A 219 -0.75 10.45 27.97
C ASP A 219 -2.27 10.66 27.72
N GLY A 220 -2.67 11.16 26.55
CA GLY A 220 -4.06 11.40 26.19
C GLY A 220 -4.69 12.64 26.85
N ILE A 221 -3.90 13.49 27.51
CA ILE A 221 -4.34 14.74 28.13
C ILE A 221 -4.63 15.77 27.05
N VAL A 222 -3.70 15.89 26.09
CA VAL A 222 -3.86 16.76 24.91
C VAL A 222 -4.24 15.92 23.71
N MET A 223 -5.23 16.36 22.95
CA MET A 223 -5.74 15.67 21.75
C MET A 223 -5.55 16.53 20.50
N VAL A 224 -5.11 15.91 19.41
CA VAL A 224 -5.06 16.54 18.08
C VAL A 224 -6.43 16.40 17.43
N LYS A 225 -7.13 17.52 17.22
CA LYS A 225 -8.46 17.58 16.61
C LYS A 225 -8.42 17.66 15.07
N GLY A 226 -7.43 18.34 14.51
CA GLY A 226 -7.30 18.49 13.07
C GLY A 226 -5.92 18.94 12.64
N VAL A 227 -5.58 18.65 11.38
CA VAL A 227 -4.34 19.09 10.73
C VAL A 227 -4.66 19.57 9.33
N ALA A 228 -4.27 20.78 8.99
CA ALA A 228 -4.31 21.35 7.64
C ALA A 228 -2.88 21.65 7.21
N ARG A 229 -2.41 21.04 6.11
CA ARG A 229 -1.01 21.05 5.70
C ARG A 229 -0.82 21.47 4.25
N GLU A 230 0.18 22.29 4.03
CA GLU A 230 0.86 22.51 2.76
C GLU A 230 2.31 22.08 2.94
N ALA A 231 2.58 20.83 2.58
CA ALA A 231 3.86 20.17 2.86
C ALA A 231 5.06 20.96 2.34
N GLY A 232 6.10 21.04 3.17
CA GLY A 232 7.32 21.81 2.91
C GLY A 232 7.16 23.33 3.03
N SER A 233 5.96 23.83 3.41
CA SER A 233 5.68 25.26 3.57
C SER A 233 5.14 25.59 4.94
N ARG A 234 3.87 25.21 5.21
CA ARG A 234 3.21 25.54 6.48
C ARG A 234 2.12 24.53 6.83
N THR A 235 2.02 24.26 8.12
CA THR A 235 0.96 23.41 8.71
C THR A 235 0.26 24.14 9.85
N LYS A 236 -1.06 23.99 9.93
CA LYS A 236 -1.86 24.33 11.12
C LYS A 236 -2.35 23.04 11.76
N ILE A 237 -2.14 22.94 13.08
CA ILE A 237 -2.59 21.81 13.89
C ILE A 237 -3.47 22.29 15.03
N ALA A 238 -4.69 21.77 15.11
CA ALA A 238 -5.63 22.11 16.17
C ALA A 238 -5.52 21.11 17.31
N VAL A 239 -5.35 21.62 18.53
CA VAL A 239 -5.20 20.82 19.76
C VAL A 239 -6.17 21.26 20.83
N MET A 240 -6.58 20.31 21.66
CA MET A 240 -7.48 20.53 22.80
C MET A 240 -6.97 19.74 24.00
N SER A 241 -7.04 20.31 25.18
CA SER A 241 -6.81 19.58 26.43
C SER A 241 -8.12 19.06 27.04
N SER A 242 -8.09 17.86 27.56
CA SER A 242 -9.17 17.31 28.39
C SER A 242 -9.10 17.81 29.85
N ASP A 243 -7.93 18.31 30.25
CA ASP A 243 -7.68 18.88 31.56
C ASP A 243 -7.66 20.42 31.48
N PRO A 244 -8.55 21.16 32.16
CA PRO A 244 -8.60 22.62 32.09
C PRO A 244 -7.34 23.30 32.64
N ASP A 245 -6.56 22.62 33.49
CA ASP A 245 -5.32 23.14 34.07
C ASP A 245 -4.11 22.96 33.14
N VAL A 246 -4.27 22.27 32.02
CA VAL A 246 -3.21 22.03 31.02
C VAL A 246 -3.43 22.89 29.78
N ASP A 247 -2.49 23.82 29.52
CA ASP A 247 -2.46 24.57 28.26
C ASP A 247 -2.00 23.65 27.09
N ALA A 248 -2.96 23.26 26.24
CA ALA A 248 -2.69 22.38 25.10
C ALA A 248 -1.70 22.97 24.09
N VAL A 249 -1.75 24.28 23.85
CA VAL A 249 -0.86 24.97 22.92
C VAL A 249 0.54 25.06 23.51
N GLY A 250 0.65 25.50 24.76
CA GLY A 250 1.92 25.59 25.47
C GLY A 250 2.62 24.24 25.62
N ALA A 251 1.87 23.16 25.91
CA ALA A 251 2.40 21.81 25.97
C ALA A 251 3.03 21.37 24.63
N CYS A 252 2.37 21.66 23.52
CA CYS A 252 2.87 21.34 22.18
C CYS A 252 4.11 22.16 21.76
N ILE A 253 4.14 23.44 22.11
CA ILE A 253 5.28 24.30 21.78
C ILE A 253 6.49 23.95 22.67
N GLY A 254 6.25 23.71 23.94
CA GLY A 254 7.28 23.43 24.93
C GLY A 254 8.11 24.65 25.34
N ASN A 255 8.94 24.48 26.35
CA ASN A 255 9.82 25.56 26.83
C ASN A 255 10.76 26.03 25.74
N HIS A 256 10.79 27.34 25.49
CA HIS A 256 11.63 27.96 24.43
C HIS A 256 11.41 27.34 23.04
N ALA A 257 10.21 26.85 22.75
CA ALA A 257 9.82 26.17 21.53
C ALA A 257 10.64 24.90 21.18
N MET A 258 11.27 24.27 22.19
CA MET A 258 12.16 23.11 21.94
C MET A 258 11.43 21.90 21.38
N ARG A 259 10.19 21.62 21.80
CA ARG A 259 9.44 20.44 21.35
C ARG A 259 9.02 20.62 19.88
N ILE A 260 8.42 21.74 19.54
CA ILE A 260 8.00 22.00 18.17
C ILE A 260 9.20 22.12 17.22
N ALA A 261 10.35 22.59 17.70
CA ALA A 261 11.57 22.69 16.90
C ALA A 261 12.04 21.33 16.37
N VAL A 262 11.96 20.27 17.17
CA VAL A 262 12.30 18.91 16.75
C VAL A 262 11.43 18.45 15.58
N ILE A 263 10.13 18.78 15.63
CA ILE A 263 9.18 18.43 14.58
C ILE A 263 9.45 19.26 13.31
N VAL A 264 9.72 20.55 13.47
CA VAL A 264 10.08 21.46 12.36
C VAL A 264 11.35 20.99 11.67
N ASP A 265 12.37 20.55 12.41
CA ASP A 265 13.61 20.02 11.87
C ASP A 265 13.38 18.73 11.08
N GLU A 266 12.57 17.80 11.62
CA GLU A 266 12.19 16.59 10.88
C GLU A 266 11.49 16.92 9.56
N LEU A 267 10.68 17.98 9.54
CA LEU A 267 9.95 18.47 8.37
C LEU A 267 10.75 19.50 7.53
N ARG A 268 12.08 19.56 7.71
CA ARG A 268 12.99 20.40 6.93
C ARG A 268 12.64 21.90 6.95
N GLY A 269 12.19 22.40 8.08
CA GLY A 269 11.88 23.82 8.28
C GLY A 269 10.44 24.22 7.91
N GLU A 270 9.53 23.27 7.72
CA GLU A 270 8.10 23.53 7.54
C GLU A 270 7.53 24.26 8.77
N LYS A 271 6.90 25.43 8.56
CA LYS A 271 6.34 26.23 9.65
C LYS A 271 5.10 25.56 10.23
N ILE A 272 5.01 25.52 11.56
CA ILE A 272 3.88 24.90 12.23
C ILE A 272 3.20 25.92 13.15
N ASP A 273 1.91 26.15 12.93
CA ASP A 273 1.05 26.93 13.81
C ASP A 273 0.21 25.98 14.66
N VAL A 274 0.37 26.04 15.97
CA VAL A 274 -0.46 25.29 16.92
C VAL A 274 -1.66 26.16 17.28
N VAL A 275 -2.85 25.65 17.00
CA VAL A 275 -4.13 26.36 17.14
C VAL A 275 -4.94 25.71 18.27
N LYS A 276 -5.49 26.52 19.18
CA LYS A 276 -6.42 26.04 20.18
C LYS A 276 -7.75 25.67 19.51
N TYR A 277 -8.17 24.41 19.70
CA TYR A 277 -9.50 23.98 19.27
C TYR A 277 -10.57 24.50 20.23
N SER A 278 -11.67 25.00 19.71
CA SER A 278 -12.89 25.31 20.46
C SER A 278 -14.11 24.63 19.84
N GLU A 279 -15.04 24.19 20.68
CA GLU A 279 -16.35 23.70 20.23
C GLU A 279 -17.24 24.84 19.71
N ASN A 280 -16.94 26.09 20.14
CA ASN A 280 -17.57 27.27 19.57
C ASN A 280 -16.93 27.56 18.18
N PRO A 281 -17.69 27.45 17.08
CA PRO A 281 -17.16 27.65 15.75
C PRO A 281 -16.59 29.05 15.50
N GLU A 282 -17.15 30.10 16.14
CA GLU A 282 -16.65 31.47 15.99
C GLU A 282 -15.25 31.61 16.58
N GLU A 283 -15.05 31.10 17.79
CA GLU A 283 -13.74 31.09 18.46
C GLU A 283 -12.74 30.23 17.67
N TYR A 284 -13.17 29.04 17.21
CA TYR A 284 -12.28 28.15 16.46
C TYR A 284 -11.79 28.76 15.15
N VAL A 285 -12.67 29.48 14.41
CA VAL A 285 -12.27 30.19 13.20
C VAL A 285 -11.31 31.32 13.51
N ALA A 286 -11.57 32.10 14.60
CA ALA A 286 -10.68 33.17 15.04
C ALA A 286 -9.28 32.64 15.38
N GLU A 287 -9.20 31.60 16.21
CA GLU A 287 -7.95 30.93 16.56
C GLU A 287 -7.21 30.34 15.35
N ALA A 288 -7.96 29.76 14.39
CA ALA A 288 -7.38 29.18 13.19
C ALA A 288 -6.72 30.23 12.27
N LEU A 289 -7.09 31.50 12.37
CA LEU A 289 -6.50 32.59 11.62
C LEU A 289 -5.22 33.16 12.28
N ALA A 290 -4.87 32.69 13.49
CA ALA A 290 -3.61 33.08 14.11
C ALA A 290 -2.43 32.97 13.10
N PRO A 291 -1.45 33.90 13.15
CA PRO A 291 -1.21 34.90 14.17
C PRO A 291 -1.98 36.22 13.99
N ALA A 292 -2.95 36.31 13.06
CA ALA A 292 -3.75 37.52 12.89
C ALA A 292 -4.79 37.65 14.03
N GLU A 293 -4.99 38.88 14.50
CA GLU A 293 -6.03 39.19 15.48
C GLU A 293 -7.37 39.41 14.77
N VAL A 294 -8.41 38.69 15.25
CA VAL A 294 -9.77 38.73 14.69
C VAL A 294 -10.68 39.55 15.60
N ARG A 295 -11.37 40.54 15.01
CA ARG A 295 -12.35 41.35 15.76
C ARG A 295 -13.68 40.59 15.95
N SER A 296 -14.18 40.04 14.87
CA SER A 296 -15.45 39.31 14.91
C SER A 296 -15.55 38.23 13.84
N VAL A 297 -16.31 37.20 14.14
CA VAL A 297 -16.69 36.14 13.21
C VAL A 297 -18.21 36.07 13.15
N THR A 298 -18.79 36.09 11.96
CA THR A 298 -20.23 36.00 11.78
C THR A 298 -20.54 34.92 10.74
N PHE A 299 -21.36 33.94 11.08
CA PHE A 299 -21.77 32.90 10.14
C PHE A 299 -22.83 33.46 9.18
N THR A 300 -22.56 33.32 7.89
CA THR A 300 -23.48 33.76 6.81
C THR A 300 -24.26 32.60 6.21
N ALA A 301 -23.77 31.37 6.41
CA ALA A 301 -24.42 30.13 6.01
C ALA A 301 -23.89 28.96 6.88
N GLU A 302 -24.47 27.78 6.76
CA GLU A 302 -24.09 26.59 7.54
C GLU A 302 -22.58 26.28 7.53
N ARG A 303 -21.92 26.52 6.39
CA ARG A 303 -20.47 26.29 6.20
C ARG A 303 -19.71 27.50 5.68
N ALA A 304 -20.20 28.71 5.95
CA ALA A 304 -19.53 29.93 5.53
C ALA A 304 -19.62 31.00 6.60
N CYS A 305 -18.50 31.68 6.84
CA CYS A 305 -18.41 32.78 7.79
C CYS A 305 -17.70 33.99 7.17
N ARG A 306 -18.05 35.15 7.68
CA ARG A 306 -17.36 36.41 7.46
C ARG A 306 -16.54 36.74 8.70
N VAL A 307 -15.30 37.08 8.47
CA VAL A 307 -14.36 37.48 9.52
C VAL A 307 -13.96 38.92 9.30
N ILE A 308 -14.06 39.73 10.34
CA ILE A 308 -13.61 41.12 10.34
C ILE A 308 -12.31 41.20 11.12
N VAL A 309 -11.34 41.84 10.52
CA VAL A 309 -10.01 42.13 11.10
C VAL A 309 -9.67 43.62 10.96
N ASP A 310 -8.74 44.10 11.75
CA ASP A 310 -8.19 45.43 11.54
C ASP A 310 -7.44 45.56 10.21
N GLU A 311 -7.36 46.75 9.63
CA GLU A 311 -6.76 46.96 8.31
C GLU A 311 -5.27 46.51 8.28
N ASP A 312 -4.54 46.72 9.37
CA ASP A 312 -3.14 46.26 9.54
C ASP A 312 -3.02 44.73 9.67
N GLN A 313 -4.06 44.03 10.12
CA GLN A 313 -4.11 42.59 10.27
C GLN A 313 -4.55 41.84 8.98
N LEU A 314 -5.14 42.56 8.02
CA LEU A 314 -5.72 41.95 6.82
C LEU A 314 -4.68 41.12 6.04
N SER A 315 -3.52 41.68 5.80
CA SER A 315 -2.45 40.98 5.08
C SER A 315 -1.97 39.72 5.82
N LEU A 316 -1.94 39.77 7.14
CA LEU A 316 -1.55 38.64 7.99
C LEU A 316 -2.62 37.56 8.01
N ALA A 317 -3.88 37.95 8.13
CA ALA A 317 -5.04 37.04 8.11
C ALA A 317 -5.15 36.28 6.79
N ILE A 318 -4.92 36.95 5.67
CA ILE A 318 -4.89 36.30 4.35
C ILE A 318 -3.63 35.46 4.19
N GLY A 319 -2.46 35.99 4.55
CA GLY A 319 -1.15 35.39 4.39
C GLY A 319 -0.65 35.44 2.93
N LYS A 320 0.62 35.08 2.73
CA LYS A 320 1.24 35.02 1.40
C LYS A 320 0.43 34.12 0.48
N GLU A 321 0.00 34.63 -0.67
CA GLU A 321 -0.82 33.87 -1.66
C GLU A 321 -2.10 33.26 -1.07
N GLY A 322 -2.64 33.84 0.01
CA GLY A 322 -3.84 33.32 0.68
C GLY A 322 -3.61 32.05 1.51
N GLN A 323 -2.36 31.72 1.85
CA GLN A 323 -1.99 30.49 2.54
C GLN A 323 -2.64 30.38 3.92
N ASN A 324 -2.60 31.46 4.73
CA ASN A 324 -3.13 31.44 6.08
C ASN A 324 -4.66 31.21 6.06
N ALA A 325 -5.39 31.96 5.25
CA ALA A 325 -6.85 31.82 5.09
C ALA A 325 -7.22 30.41 4.54
N ARG A 326 -6.46 29.91 3.58
CA ARG A 326 -6.71 28.58 2.98
C ARG A 326 -6.47 27.45 3.97
N LEU A 327 -5.41 27.50 4.78
CA LEU A 327 -5.13 26.53 5.83
C LEU A 327 -6.18 26.59 6.94
N ALA A 328 -6.58 27.81 7.38
CA ALA A 328 -7.64 27.99 8.36
C ALA A 328 -8.97 27.40 7.86
N ALA A 329 -9.34 27.67 6.60
CA ALA A 329 -10.54 27.11 6.01
C ALA A 329 -10.52 25.58 5.94
N ARG A 330 -9.38 24.96 5.60
CA ARG A 330 -9.22 23.50 5.58
C ARG A 330 -9.26 22.91 7.00
N LEU A 331 -8.66 23.60 7.98
CA LEU A 331 -8.61 23.12 9.36
C LEU A 331 -9.99 23.14 10.01
N THR A 332 -10.74 24.21 9.82
CA THR A 332 -12.05 24.42 10.43
C THR A 332 -13.22 23.81 9.64
N GLY A 333 -13.01 23.57 8.34
CA GLY A 333 -14.07 23.08 7.43
C GLY A 333 -15.04 24.17 6.97
N PHE A 334 -14.78 25.45 7.30
CA PHE A 334 -15.61 26.59 6.90
C PHE A 334 -15.01 27.37 5.74
N LYS A 335 -15.87 27.91 4.88
CA LYS A 335 -15.47 28.91 3.89
C LYS A 335 -15.37 30.26 4.60
N ILE A 336 -14.17 30.85 4.61
CA ILE A 336 -13.85 32.08 5.35
C ILE A 336 -13.73 33.25 4.37
N ASP A 337 -14.58 34.28 4.55
CA ASP A 337 -14.53 35.58 3.84
C ASP A 337 -13.95 36.63 4.78
N ILE A 338 -12.72 37.07 4.52
CA ILE A 338 -12.00 38.01 5.39
C ILE A 338 -12.16 39.42 4.85
N LYS A 339 -12.56 40.35 5.72
CA LYS A 339 -12.69 41.79 5.42
C LYS A 339 -12.04 42.64 6.50
N SER A 340 -11.58 43.80 6.13
CA SER A 340 -11.08 44.82 7.08
C SER A 340 -12.17 45.85 7.37
N GLU A 341 -12.18 46.33 8.58
CA GLU A 341 -12.87 47.54 9.06
C GLU A 341 -11.90 48.43 9.82
#